data_47b0d98dad0616e4d9d3342b69d8abee
#
_entry.id   47b0d98dad0616e4d9d3342b69d8abee
#
_cell.length_a   1.000
_cell.length_b   1.000
_cell.length_c   1.000
_cell.angle_alpha   90.00
_cell.angle_beta   90.00
_cell.angle_gamma   90.00
#
_symmetry.space_group_name_H-M   'P 1'
#
loop_
_entity.id
_entity.type
_entity.pdbx_description
1 polymer ?
#
loop_
_entity_poly.entity_id
_entity_poly.type
_entity_poly.pdbx_seq_one_letter_code
_entity_poly.pdbx_strand_id
1 'polypeptide(L)'
;FPTRRSSDLLSFFIKPDISYYGGDKEKIRVCTPTGEAFVFGTSFAAPWIARKMSYLIDIMGFDRTTAKAILIDSATGWEKETVSRSLLGYGVVPIKIRDVLETPSDEIKFVITGKSEKYDTYNYAIPVPRDGERYPFVSKVTMCYFPYCSRNQGVDYTNTELDISFGRIDKQGIKPINNNYQSAETGHFVYEKDARSTYRKWDNVKHIREVFTNRVQSKQVYGKNLWGISIKTKERLEDKYGENLMFGLVITLKEINGVNRIEDFIQGCILNNWFVNRVNIENKIDIYTTAEDVINFDEV
;
A
#
# COMPACT_ATOMS: atom_id res chain seq x y z
N PHE A 1 3.32 -11.81 27.50
CA PHE A 1 4.47 -10.96 27.10
C PHE A 1 3.93 -9.57 26.89
N PRO A 2 4.48 -8.55 27.52
CA PRO A 2 4.12 -7.21 27.13
C PRO A 2 4.68 -7.01 25.72
N THR A 3 3.79 -7.07 24.73
CA THR A 3 4.02 -6.30 23.52
C THR A 3 4.45 -4.94 23.99
N ARG A 4 5.62 -4.44 23.57
CA ARG A 4 6.03 -3.06 23.83
C ARG A 4 4.81 -2.21 23.55
N ARG A 5 4.29 -1.58 24.59
CA ARG A 5 3.06 -0.80 24.47
C ARG A 5 3.31 0.23 23.38
N SER A 6 2.48 0.22 22.36
CA SER A 6 2.46 1.29 21.36
C SER A 6 2.28 2.68 21.99
N SER A 7 1.90 2.74 23.26
CA SER A 7 1.86 3.95 24.07
C SER A 7 3.22 4.61 24.31
N ASP A 8 4.32 3.87 24.18
CA ASP A 8 5.68 4.43 24.29
C ASP A 8 6.18 4.96 22.94
N LEU A 9 5.50 4.61 21.87
CA LEU A 9 5.65 5.19 20.54
C LEU A 9 4.54 6.22 20.42
N LEU A 10 4.88 7.48 20.55
CA LEU A 10 3.97 8.60 20.38
C LEU A 10 3.07 8.39 19.15
N SER A 11 1.83 8.79 19.23
CA SER A 11 0.66 8.48 18.39
C SER A 11 0.77 8.72 16.87
N PHE A 12 1.95 9.01 16.35
CA PHE A 12 2.20 9.37 14.95
C PHE A 12 2.77 8.25 14.08
N PHE A 13 3.11 7.12 14.68
CA PHE A 13 3.58 5.97 13.94
C PHE A 13 2.43 5.07 13.53
N ILE A 14 2.44 4.67 12.28
CA ILE A 14 1.63 3.55 11.81
C ILE A 14 2.53 2.32 11.91
N LYS A 15 2.59 1.75 13.11
CA LYS A 15 3.30 0.50 13.42
C LYS A 15 2.51 -0.30 14.43
N PRO A 16 2.29 -1.60 14.18
CA PRO A 16 2.81 -2.39 13.04
C PRO A 16 2.33 -1.87 11.68
N ASP A 17 2.98 -2.24 10.57
CA ASP A 17 2.51 -1.88 9.23
C ASP A 17 1.15 -2.53 8.93
N ILE A 18 0.98 -3.79 9.31
CA ILE A 18 -0.23 -4.60 9.08
C ILE A 18 -0.51 -5.48 10.28
N SER A 19 -1.75 -5.95 10.36
CA SER A 19 -2.18 -6.98 11.32
C SER A 19 -2.57 -8.25 10.60
N TYR A 20 -2.50 -9.37 11.32
CA TYR A 20 -2.93 -10.67 10.84
C TYR A 20 -3.39 -11.52 12.02
N TYR A 21 -4.15 -12.59 11.71
CA TYR A 21 -4.67 -13.50 12.72
C TYR A 21 -3.54 -14.23 13.46
N GLY A 22 -3.51 -14.10 14.76
CA GLY A 22 -2.54 -14.72 15.66
C GLY A 22 -3.16 -15.65 16.71
N GLY A 23 -4.45 -15.99 16.57
CA GLY A 23 -5.23 -16.72 17.55
C GLY A 23 -5.73 -15.80 18.67
N ASP A 24 -7.01 -15.89 18.97
CA ASP A 24 -7.66 -15.20 20.10
C ASP A 24 -8.72 -16.14 20.68
N LYS A 25 -9.98 -15.98 20.31
CA LYS A 25 -11.05 -16.91 20.70
C LYS A 25 -10.81 -18.30 20.13
N GLU A 26 -10.36 -18.36 18.89
CA GLU A 26 -9.90 -19.56 18.23
C GLU A 26 -8.37 -19.59 18.22
N LYS A 27 -7.81 -20.62 18.84
CA LYS A 27 -6.37 -20.81 18.94
C LYS A 27 -5.82 -21.39 17.65
N ILE A 28 -4.58 -21.02 17.33
CA ILE A 28 -3.84 -21.60 16.21
C ILE A 28 -3.33 -22.98 16.61
N ARG A 29 -3.58 -23.98 15.75
CA ARG A 29 -2.98 -25.31 15.88
C ARG A 29 -1.54 -25.27 15.42
N VAL A 30 -0.64 -25.74 16.26
CA VAL A 30 0.80 -25.83 15.97
C VAL A 30 1.30 -27.24 16.22
N CYS A 31 2.33 -27.64 15.47
CA CYS A 31 3.03 -28.90 15.70
C CYS A 31 4.11 -28.68 16.77
N THR A 32 4.17 -29.61 17.70
CA THR A 32 5.21 -29.66 18.74
C THR A 32 5.93 -31.02 18.70
N PRO A 33 7.09 -31.17 19.33
CA PRO A 33 7.80 -32.46 19.38
C PRO A 33 6.98 -33.60 19.98
N THR A 34 5.99 -33.28 20.79
CA THR A 34 5.12 -34.26 21.48
C THR A 34 3.72 -34.40 20.87
N GLY A 35 3.46 -33.75 19.73
CA GLY A 35 2.16 -33.77 19.06
C GLY A 35 1.65 -32.38 18.70
N GLU A 36 0.36 -32.16 18.84
CA GLU A 36 -0.29 -30.88 18.52
C GLU A 36 -0.53 -30.03 19.78
N ALA A 37 -0.43 -28.73 19.63
CA ALA A 37 -0.81 -27.77 20.65
C ALA A 37 -1.63 -26.62 20.05
N PHE A 38 -2.48 -26.02 20.87
CA PHE A 38 -3.29 -24.85 20.52
C PHE A 38 -2.77 -23.62 21.23
N VAL A 39 -2.32 -22.66 20.46
CA VAL A 39 -1.59 -21.47 20.94
C VAL A 39 -2.19 -20.17 20.38
N PHE A 40 -1.80 -19.06 20.96
CA PHE A 40 -2.12 -17.72 20.46
C PHE A 40 -0.94 -16.76 20.67
N GLY A 41 -0.85 -15.77 19.83
CA GLY A 41 0.16 -14.69 19.93
C GLY A 41 0.60 -14.16 18.58
N THR A 42 1.13 -12.95 18.58
CA THR A 42 1.66 -12.29 17.39
C THR A 42 2.83 -13.05 16.76
N SER A 43 3.55 -13.85 17.56
CA SER A 43 4.62 -14.74 17.08
C SER A 43 4.11 -15.82 16.11
N PHE A 44 2.83 -16.13 16.15
CA PHE A 44 2.20 -17.10 15.24
C PHE A 44 1.57 -16.41 14.03
N ALA A 45 1.25 -15.14 14.10
CA ALA A 45 0.83 -14.34 12.95
C ALA A 45 2.00 -14.02 11.99
N ALA A 46 3.18 -13.74 12.52
CA ALA A 46 4.32 -13.32 11.72
C ALA A 46 4.76 -14.36 10.65
N PRO A 47 4.84 -15.68 10.92
CA PRO A 47 5.17 -16.69 9.91
C PRO A 47 4.19 -16.73 8.73
N TRP A 48 2.91 -16.48 8.97
CA TRP A 48 1.90 -16.42 7.91
C TRP A 48 2.12 -15.26 6.96
N ILE A 49 2.47 -14.09 7.50
CA ILE A 49 2.82 -12.95 6.67
C ILE A 49 4.15 -13.19 5.94
N ALA A 50 5.13 -13.81 6.61
CA ALA A 50 6.39 -14.18 5.97
C ALA A 50 6.15 -15.15 4.80
N ARG A 51 5.26 -16.14 4.96
CA ARG A 51 4.86 -17.06 3.89
C ARG A 51 4.21 -16.33 2.72
N LYS A 52 3.30 -15.37 2.97
CA LYS A 52 2.69 -14.56 1.90
C LYS A 52 3.73 -13.70 1.19
N MET A 53 4.67 -13.11 1.93
CA MET A 53 5.79 -12.37 1.35
C MET A 53 6.66 -13.26 0.45
N SER A 54 7.04 -14.46 0.93
CA SER A 54 7.81 -15.43 0.13
C SER A 54 7.06 -15.83 -1.14
N TYR A 55 5.76 -16.09 -1.05
CA TYR A 55 4.96 -16.38 -2.23
C TYR A 55 4.99 -15.23 -3.26
N LEU A 56 4.78 -14.01 -2.82
CA LEU A 56 4.80 -12.84 -3.70
C LEU A 56 6.18 -12.62 -4.34
N ILE A 57 7.27 -12.88 -3.61
CA ILE A 57 8.63 -12.66 -4.08
C ILE A 57 9.11 -13.85 -4.93
N ASP A 58 9.05 -15.07 -4.37
CA ASP A 58 9.72 -16.23 -4.95
C ASP A 58 8.88 -16.90 -6.04
N ILE A 59 7.54 -16.85 -5.92
CA ILE A 59 6.63 -17.51 -6.88
C ILE A 59 6.09 -16.49 -7.89
N MET A 60 5.62 -15.33 -7.43
CA MET A 60 5.07 -14.30 -8.30
C MET A 60 6.14 -13.45 -8.98
N GLY A 61 7.37 -13.40 -8.43
CA GLY A 61 8.50 -12.67 -8.98
C GLY A 61 8.48 -11.16 -8.70
N PHE A 62 7.69 -10.72 -7.72
CA PHE A 62 7.71 -9.31 -7.33
C PHE A 62 8.96 -8.98 -6.50
N ASP A 63 9.45 -7.75 -6.62
CA ASP A 63 10.47 -7.26 -5.71
C ASP A 63 9.89 -7.02 -4.29
N ARG A 64 10.76 -6.88 -3.30
CA ARG A 64 10.38 -6.77 -1.88
C ARG A 64 9.51 -5.56 -1.57
N THR A 65 9.75 -4.44 -2.25
CA THR A 65 8.97 -3.21 -2.05
C THR A 65 7.57 -3.36 -2.61
N THR A 66 7.45 -3.97 -3.77
CA THR A 66 6.18 -4.28 -4.43
C THR A 66 5.37 -5.31 -3.64
N ALA A 67 6.00 -6.41 -3.22
CA ALA A 67 5.34 -7.42 -2.40
C ALA A 67 4.78 -6.82 -1.10
N LYS A 68 5.56 -5.97 -0.43
CA LYS A 68 5.10 -5.23 0.75
C LYS A 68 3.93 -4.29 0.42
N ALA A 69 4.00 -3.56 -0.68
CA ALA A 69 2.95 -2.66 -1.11
C ALA A 69 1.64 -3.40 -1.42
N ILE A 70 1.71 -4.57 -2.06
CA ILE A 70 0.56 -5.43 -2.35
C ILE A 70 -0.11 -5.90 -1.05
N LEU A 71 0.65 -6.37 -0.06
CA LEU A 71 0.09 -6.78 1.23
C LEU A 71 -0.60 -5.63 1.96
N ILE A 72 0.03 -4.46 1.99
CA ILE A 72 -0.57 -3.28 2.64
C ILE A 72 -1.80 -2.81 1.87
N ASP A 73 -1.76 -2.82 0.54
CA ASP A 73 -2.89 -2.44 -0.30
C ASP A 73 -4.10 -3.36 -0.11
N SER A 74 -3.87 -4.65 0.12
CA SER A 74 -4.93 -5.64 0.37
C SER A 74 -5.54 -5.56 1.76
N ALA A 75 -4.84 -4.93 2.73
CA ALA A 75 -5.29 -4.88 4.12
C ALA A 75 -6.56 -4.03 4.29
N THR A 76 -7.47 -4.50 5.15
CA THR A 76 -8.79 -3.91 5.40
C THR A 76 -9.07 -3.74 6.88
N GLY A 77 -10.16 -3.06 7.22
CA GLY A 77 -10.67 -2.98 8.60
C GLY A 77 -10.23 -1.77 9.42
N TRP A 78 -9.24 -1.00 8.96
CA TRP A 78 -8.80 0.22 9.65
C TRP A 78 -9.66 1.46 9.32
N GLU A 79 -10.63 1.29 8.45
CA GLU A 79 -11.54 2.34 8.00
C GLU A 79 -12.55 2.76 9.05
N LYS A 80 -12.85 1.87 9.97
CA LYS A 80 -13.72 2.14 11.09
C LYS A 80 -12.90 2.92 12.12
N GLU A 81 -13.26 4.17 12.37
CA GLU A 81 -12.59 5.06 13.33
C GLU A 81 -12.51 4.51 14.76
N THR A 82 -13.25 3.44 15.04
CA THR A 82 -13.30 2.78 16.35
C THR A 82 -12.04 2.05 16.74
N VAL A 83 -11.14 1.75 15.78
CA VAL A 83 -9.91 1.01 16.06
C VAL A 83 -8.69 1.87 15.71
N SER A 84 -7.82 2.07 16.68
CA SER A 84 -6.62 2.87 16.51
C SER A 84 -5.68 2.30 15.44
N ARG A 85 -5.18 3.14 14.55
CA ARG A 85 -4.14 2.78 13.57
C ARG A 85 -2.86 2.26 14.21
N SER A 86 -2.58 2.65 15.44
CA SER A 86 -1.45 2.12 16.21
C SER A 86 -1.61 0.65 16.62
N LEU A 87 -2.82 0.11 16.54
CA LEU A 87 -3.11 -1.31 16.80
C LEU A 87 -3.15 -2.14 15.51
N LEU A 88 -3.82 -1.64 14.49
CA LEU A 88 -4.04 -2.38 13.23
C LEU A 88 -3.06 -2.02 12.11
N GLY A 89 -2.32 -0.92 12.24
CA GLY A 89 -1.53 -0.41 11.14
C GLY A 89 -2.41 0.02 9.96
N TYR A 90 -2.06 -0.45 8.77
CA TYR A 90 -2.86 -0.24 7.55
C TYR A 90 -4.00 -1.25 7.40
N GLY A 91 -4.26 -2.07 8.41
CA GLY A 91 -5.36 -3.00 8.48
C GLY A 91 -4.95 -4.47 8.59
N VAL A 92 -5.95 -5.34 8.47
CA VAL A 92 -5.78 -6.80 8.55
C VAL A 92 -5.62 -7.35 7.13
N VAL A 93 -4.54 -8.10 6.90
CA VAL A 93 -4.29 -8.77 5.61
C VAL A 93 -5.25 -9.95 5.46
N PRO A 94 -5.87 -10.14 4.28
CA PRO A 94 -6.74 -11.28 4.00
C PRO A 94 -6.07 -12.63 4.28
N ILE A 95 -6.86 -13.57 4.75
CA ILE A 95 -6.37 -14.92 5.09
C ILE A 95 -5.92 -15.64 3.82
N LYS A 96 -6.74 -15.66 2.77
CA LYS A 96 -6.42 -16.32 1.51
C LYS A 96 -5.53 -15.43 0.63
N ILE A 97 -4.50 -16.02 0.04
CA ILE A 97 -3.60 -15.29 -0.89
C ILE A 97 -4.36 -14.83 -2.14
N ARG A 98 -5.39 -15.57 -2.53
CA ARG A 98 -6.30 -15.19 -3.60
C ARG A 98 -6.89 -13.79 -3.38
N ASP A 99 -7.40 -13.52 -2.18
CA ASP A 99 -8.00 -12.23 -1.83
C ASP A 99 -6.99 -11.07 -1.77
N VAL A 100 -5.69 -11.39 -1.65
CA VAL A 100 -4.60 -10.41 -1.74
C VAL A 100 -4.34 -10.02 -3.20
N LEU A 101 -4.42 -10.99 -4.11
CA LEU A 101 -3.98 -10.86 -5.50
C LEU A 101 -5.13 -10.61 -6.49
N GLU A 102 -6.25 -11.30 -6.32
CA GLU A 102 -7.39 -11.16 -7.21
C GLU A 102 -8.03 -9.77 -7.08
N THR A 103 -8.49 -9.29 -8.20
CA THR A 103 -9.13 -7.99 -8.30
C THR A 103 -10.55 -8.18 -8.82
N PRO A 104 -11.58 -7.66 -8.14
CA PRO A 104 -12.94 -7.68 -8.64
C PRO A 104 -13.06 -7.10 -10.04
N SER A 105 -14.06 -7.50 -10.80
CA SER A 105 -14.26 -7.04 -12.19
C SER A 105 -14.51 -5.54 -12.33
N ASP A 106 -14.94 -4.89 -11.27
CA ASP A 106 -15.15 -3.44 -11.17
C ASP A 106 -13.92 -2.68 -10.66
N GLU A 107 -12.80 -3.36 -10.47
CA GLU A 107 -11.56 -2.75 -10.02
C GLU A 107 -10.43 -2.92 -11.04
N ILE A 108 -9.63 -1.89 -11.19
CA ILE A 108 -8.36 -1.90 -11.92
C ILE A 108 -7.24 -1.80 -10.89
N LYS A 109 -6.42 -2.83 -10.77
CA LYS A 109 -5.22 -2.83 -9.93
C LYS A 109 -3.98 -2.99 -10.78
N PHE A 110 -3.02 -2.10 -10.61
CA PHE A 110 -1.76 -2.17 -11.34
C PHE A 110 -0.58 -1.73 -10.46
N VAL A 111 0.61 -2.11 -10.89
CA VAL A 111 1.85 -1.91 -10.15
C VAL A 111 2.83 -1.13 -11.01
N ILE A 112 3.51 -0.18 -10.41
CA ILE A 112 4.66 0.51 -10.97
C ILE A 112 5.84 0.29 -10.05
N THR A 113 6.98 -0.10 -10.62
CA THR A 113 8.24 -0.27 -9.91
C THR A 113 9.28 0.68 -10.46
N GLY A 114 10.17 1.14 -9.61
CA GLY A 114 11.24 2.05 -10.04
C GLY A 114 12.32 2.22 -8.99
N LYS A 115 13.29 3.05 -9.35
CA LYS A 115 14.35 3.50 -8.45
C LYS A 115 14.39 5.02 -8.44
N SER A 116 14.62 5.60 -7.27
CA SER A 116 14.81 7.04 -7.16
C SER A 116 16.19 7.45 -7.67
N GLU A 117 16.26 8.66 -8.21
CA GLU A 117 17.50 9.36 -8.54
C GLU A 117 17.68 10.56 -7.61
N LYS A 118 18.85 11.17 -7.67
CA LYS A 118 19.18 12.30 -6.81
C LYS A 118 18.32 13.52 -7.17
N TYR A 119 17.57 14.05 -6.21
CA TYR A 119 16.75 15.27 -6.31
C TYR A 119 15.65 15.25 -7.37
N ASP A 120 15.36 14.08 -7.95
CA ASP A 120 14.40 14.01 -9.03
C ASP A 120 12.96 13.87 -8.56
N THR A 121 12.10 14.39 -9.40
CA THR A 121 10.66 14.19 -9.32
C THR A 121 10.21 13.37 -10.51
N TYR A 122 9.72 12.17 -10.24
CA TYR A 122 9.13 11.31 -11.26
C TYR A 122 7.67 11.68 -11.47
N ASN A 123 7.32 11.93 -12.72
CA ASN A 123 5.94 12.21 -13.09
C ASN A 123 5.46 11.15 -14.08
N TYR A 124 4.49 10.37 -13.67
CA TYR A 124 3.83 9.39 -14.52
C TYR A 124 2.44 9.92 -14.91
N ALA A 125 2.14 9.89 -16.20
CA ALA A 125 0.82 10.24 -16.73
C ALA A 125 0.05 8.96 -17.04
N ILE A 126 -1.08 8.75 -16.38
CA ILE A 126 -1.85 7.50 -16.43
C ILE A 126 -3.18 7.77 -17.14
N PRO A 127 -3.50 7.01 -18.19
CA PRO A 127 -4.73 7.13 -18.95
C PRO A 127 -5.87 6.38 -18.24
N VAL A 128 -6.39 6.95 -17.16
CA VAL A 128 -7.53 6.36 -16.45
C VAL A 128 -8.78 6.43 -17.33
N PRO A 129 -9.54 5.34 -17.48
CA PRO A 129 -10.77 5.33 -18.27
C PRO A 129 -11.79 6.34 -17.78
N ARG A 130 -12.58 6.87 -18.68
CA ARG A 130 -13.62 7.85 -18.37
C ARG A 130 -14.98 7.39 -18.85
N ASP A 131 -16.02 7.99 -18.28
CA ASP A 131 -17.39 7.89 -18.73
C ASP A 131 -17.86 9.30 -19.12
N GLY A 132 -17.93 9.57 -20.43
CA GLY A 132 -18.12 10.92 -20.94
C GLY A 132 -17.07 11.90 -20.40
N GLU A 133 -17.52 12.94 -19.72
CA GLU A 133 -16.66 13.98 -19.14
C GLU A 133 -16.31 13.72 -17.65
N ARG A 134 -16.42 12.46 -17.21
CA ARG A 134 -16.17 12.09 -15.81
C ARG A 134 -15.34 10.85 -15.64
N TYR A 135 -14.62 10.78 -14.53
CA TYR A 135 -13.93 9.59 -14.05
C TYR A 135 -14.77 8.90 -12.98
N PRO A 136 -15.32 7.72 -13.24
CA PRO A 136 -16.20 7.01 -12.31
C PRO A 136 -15.43 6.13 -11.31
N PHE A 137 -14.37 6.65 -10.70
CA PHE A 137 -13.50 5.85 -9.84
C PHE A 137 -13.30 6.46 -8.46
N VAL A 138 -13.20 5.57 -7.48
CA VAL A 138 -12.58 5.81 -6.17
C VAL A 138 -11.18 5.19 -6.22
N SER A 139 -10.22 5.89 -5.67
CA SER A 139 -8.81 5.54 -5.87
C SER A 139 -8.10 5.28 -4.56
N LYS A 140 -7.17 4.34 -4.61
CA LYS A 140 -6.23 4.03 -3.54
C LYS A 140 -4.83 3.88 -4.12
N VAL A 141 -3.83 4.38 -3.43
CA VAL A 141 -2.42 4.27 -3.81
C VAL A 141 -1.61 3.88 -2.60
N THR A 142 -0.81 2.85 -2.75
CA THR A 142 0.11 2.37 -1.73
C THR A 142 1.52 2.31 -2.30
N MET A 143 2.44 3.06 -1.74
CA MET A 143 3.86 3.03 -2.10
C MET A 143 4.69 2.52 -0.93
N CYS A 144 5.58 1.59 -1.19
CA CYS A 144 6.59 1.14 -0.25
C CYS A 144 7.99 1.36 -0.82
N TYR A 145 8.92 1.75 0.06
CA TYR A 145 10.33 1.94 -0.27
C TYR A 145 11.19 1.64 0.95
N PHE A 146 12.48 1.46 0.76
CA PHE A 146 13.43 1.24 1.85
C PHE A 146 14.48 2.38 1.84
N PRO A 147 14.33 3.37 2.74
CA PRO A 147 15.29 4.46 2.84
C PRO A 147 16.61 3.96 3.43
N TYR A 148 17.70 4.61 3.06
CA TYR A 148 18.96 4.39 3.71
C TYR A 148 18.90 4.84 5.17
N CYS A 149 19.67 4.15 6.02
CA CYS A 149 19.69 4.38 7.45
C CYS A 149 21.06 4.84 7.93
N SER A 150 21.08 5.71 8.93
CA SER A 150 22.30 6.17 9.60
C SER A 150 22.29 5.77 11.07
N ARG A 151 23.27 5.01 11.51
CA ARG A 151 23.39 4.56 12.90
C ARG A 151 23.52 5.70 13.91
N ASN A 152 24.01 6.85 13.46
CA ASN A 152 24.33 7.98 14.33
C ASN A 152 23.12 8.87 14.62
N GLN A 153 21.95 8.60 14.05
CA GLN A 153 20.78 9.46 14.14
C GLN A 153 19.78 9.06 15.25
N GLY A 154 20.10 8.06 16.03
CA GLY A 154 19.20 7.61 17.11
C GLY A 154 17.86 7.09 16.56
N VAL A 155 16.76 7.68 17.01
CA VAL A 155 15.41 7.25 16.63
C VAL A 155 15.08 7.61 15.19
N ASP A 156 15.55 8.74 14.70
CA ASP A 156 15.37 9.20 13.31
C ASP A 156 16.56 8.84 12.44
N TYR A 157 16.71 7.59 12.15
CA TYR A 157 17.86 7.08 11.41
C TYR A 157 17.67 6.98 9.89
N THR A 158 16.49 7.33 9.37
CA THR A 158 16.25 7.32 7.92
C THR A 158 16.73 8.60 7.25
N ASN A 159 17.55 8.49 6.21
CA ASN A 159 18.20 9.63 5.57
C ASN A 159 17.33 10.38 4.59
N THR A 160 16.44 9.68 3.90
CA THR A 160 15.62 10.21 2.82
C THR A 160 14.18 9.73 2.89
N GLU A 161 13.33 10.48 2.24
CA GLU A 161 11.92 10.20 2.10
C GLU A 161 11.52 10.29 0.62
N LEU A 162 10.67 9.36 0.18
CA LEU A 162 9.91 9.50 -1.05
C LEU A 162 8.51 10.00 -0.73
N ASP A 163 8.15 11.14 -1.28
CA ASP A 163 6.82 11.71 -1.16
C ASP A 163 6.02 11.46 -2.43
N ILE A 164 4.70 11.29 -2.31
CA ILE A 164 3.84 10.94 -3.42
C ILE A 164 2.64 11.87 -3.51
N SER A 165 2.33 12.29 -4.72
CA SER A 165 1.08 12.96 -5.06
C SER A 165 0.40 12.21 -6.20
N PHE A 166 -0.90 11.92 -6.05
CA PHE A 166 -1.69 11.20 -7.03
C PHE A 166 -3.05 11.87 -7.25
N GLY A 167 -3.43 12.04 -8.50
CA GLY A 167 -4.71 12.63 -8.85
C GLY A 167 -4.81 13.03 -10.31
N ARG A 168 -5.85 13.79 -10.63
CA ARG A 168 -6.11 14.27 -12.00
C ARG A 168 -5.15 15.38 -12.38
N ILE A 169 -4.71 15.40 -13.64
CA ILE A 169 -3.87 16.48 -14.17
C ILE A 169 -4.77 17.62 -14.63
N ASP A 170 -4.54 18.80 -14.09
CA ASP A 170 -5.14 20.06 -14.53
C ASP A 170 -4.10 21.00 -15.13
N LYS A 171 -4.46 22.28 -15.34
CA LYS A 171 -3.53 23.30 -15.90
C LYS A 171 -2.37 23.66 -14.96
N GLN A 172 -2.57 23.44 -13.66
CA GLN A 172 -1.60 23.82 -12.62
C GLN A 172 -0.75 22.64 -12.13
N GLY A 173 -1.09 21.42 -12.54
CA GLY A 173 -0.38 20.21 -12.14
C GLY A 173 -1.32 19.10 -11.68
N ILE A 174 -0.89 18.31 -10.70
CA ILE A 174 -1.70 17.23 -10.15
C ILE A 174 -2.65 17.78 -9.09
N LYS A 175 -3.95 17.62 -9.32
CA LYS A 175 -4.98 17.84 -8.31
C LYS A 175 -5.16 16.54 -7.51
N PRO A 176 -4.68 16.48 -6.26
CA PRO A 176 -4.68 15.24 -5.49
C PRO A 176 -6.09 14.70 -5.23
N ILE A 177 -6.20 13.39 -5.08
CA ILE A 177 -7.48 12.68 -4.85
C ILE A 177 -8.08 12.98 -3.48
N ASN A 178 -7.24 13.28 -2.51
CA ASN A 178 -7.66 13.74 -1.19
C ASN A 178 -6.69 14.81 -0.68
N ASN A 179 -7.10 15.50 0.37
CA ASN A 179 -6.29 16.52 1.02
C ASN A 179 -5.30 15.93 2.05
N ASN A 180 -4.99 14.65 1.99
CA ASN A 180 -3.95 14.05 2.80
C ASN A 180 -2.58 14.54 2.31
N TYR A 181 -2.34 15.80 2.55
CA TYR A 181 -1.04 16.38 2.33
C TYR A 181 -0.07 15.79 3.32
N GLN A 182 0.87 15.09 2.80
CA GLN A 182 2.07 14.77 3.52
C GLN A 182 3.12 15.87 3.36
N SER A 183 2.81 16.94 2.66
CA SER A 183 3.67 18.10 2.49
C SER A 183 3.11 19.33 3.18
N ALA A 184 3.90 19.94 4.02
CA ALA A 184 3.56 21.11 4.84
C ALA A 184 3.59 22.45 4.08
N GLU A 185 3.31 22.48 2.80
CA GLU A 185 3.38 23.73 2.05
C GLU A 185 2.26 24.73 2.38
N THR A 186 1.27 24.33 3.16
CA THR A 186 0.08 25.17 3.45
C THR A 186 -0.24 25.44 4.91
N GLY A 187 0.63 25.11 5.85
CA GLY A 187 0.67 25.76 7.18
C GLY A 187 -0.41 25.41 8.23
N HIS A 188 -1.36 24.52 8.00
CA HIS A 188 -2.48 24.37 8.93
C HIS A 188 -2.74 22.99 9.52
N PHE A 189 -1.85 22.04 9.36
CA PHE A 189 -2.03 20.68 9.92
C PHE A 189 -0.73 20.20 10.53
N VAL A 190 -0.81 19.35 11.55
CA VAL A 190 0.33 18.52 11.97
C VAL A 190 0.57 17.51 10.87
N TYR A 191 1.25 17.96 9.85
CA TYR A 191 1.53 17.15 8.69
C TYR A 191 2.60 16.14 9.01
N GLU A 192 2.68 15.15 8.20
CA GLU A 192 3.71 14.15 8.29
C GLU A 192 5.12 14.77 8.38
N LYS A 193 5.37 15.89 7.70
CA LYS A 193 6.63 16.65 7.81
C LYS A 193 6.88 17.14 9.23
N ASP A 194 5.87 17.74 9.87
CA ASP A 194 5.99 18.25 11.22
C ASP A 194 6.09 17.11 12.23
N ALA A 195 5.31 16.04 12.02
CA ALA A 195 5.41 14.82 12.78
C ALA A 195 6.79 14.15 12.60
N ARG A 196 7.32 14.11 11.41
CA ARG A 196 8.66 13.57 11.14
C ARG A 196 9.76 14.43 11.75
N SER A 197 9.67 15.76 11.66
CA SER A 197 10.66 16.66 12.23
C SER A 197 10.62 16.67 13.76
N THR A 198 9.43 16.65 14.35
CA THR A 198 9.24 16.73 15.80
C THR A 198 9.39 15.36 16.47
N TYR A 199 8.88 14.30 15.85
CA TYR A 199 8.78 12.96 16.45
C TYR A 199 9.68 11.93 15.81
N ARG A 200 10.48 12.31 14.82
CA ARG A 200 11.51 11.49 14.18
C ARG A 200 10.97 10.15 13.67
N LYS A 201 9.93 10.24 12.90
CA LYS A 201 9.21 9.11 12.35
C LYS A 201 10.01 8.36 11.27
N TRP A 202 10.10 7.04 11.39
CA TRP A 202 10.66 6.16 10.35
C TRP A 202 9.53 5.50 9.58
N ASP A 203 9.15 6.12 8.51
CA ASP A 203 8.09 5.63 7.65
C ASP A 203 8.66 5.33 6.27
N ASN A 204 8.35 4.15 5.78
CA ASN A 204 8.71 3.68 4.46
C ASN A 204 7.48 3.24 3.66
N VAL A 205 6.32 3.69 4.06
CA VAL A 205 5.02 3.43 3.43
C VAL A 205 4.29 4.74 3.24
N LYS A 206 3.78 4.96 2.04
CA LYS A 206 2.84 6.02 1.72
C LYS A 206 1.52 5.38 1.28
N HIS A 207 0.45 5.70 1.96
CA HIS A 207 -0.87 5.15 1.67
C HIS A 207 -1.90 6.26 1.58
N ILE A 208 -2.39 6.50 0.38
CA ILE A 208 -3.38 7.51 0.06
C ILE A 208 -4.63 6.81 -0.44
N ARG A 209 -5.78 7.11 0.13
CA ARG A 209 -7.03 6.54 -0.33
C ARG A 209 -8.18 7.50 -0.17
N GLU A 210 -9.17 7.33 -1.02
CA GLU A 210 -10.49 7.93 -0.86
C GLU A 210 -11.36 7.03 0.01
N VAL A 211 -12.20 7.65 0.81
CA VAL A 211 -13.22 6.93 1.57
C VAL A 211 -14.41 6.67 0.68
N PHE A 212 -14.74 5.39 0.49
CA PHE A 212 -15.94 5.00 -0.23
C PHE A 212 -17.17 5.27 0.66
N THR A 213 -18.01 6.20 0.22
CA THR A 213 -19.29 6.51 0.88
C THR A 213 -20.42 6.43 -0.14
N ASN A 214 -21.64 6.28 0.32
CA ASN A 214 -22.85 6.30 -0.54
C ASN A 214 -23.05 7.62 -1.32
N ARG A 215 -22.21 8.62 -1.08
CA ARG A 215 -22.22 9.93 -1.75
C ARG A 215 -21.02 10.16 -2.66
N VAL A 216 -20.24 9.14 -2.93
CA VAL A 216 -19.10 9.26 -3.85
C VAL A 216 -19.65 9.59 -5.24
N GLN A 217 -19.16 10.69 -5.78
CA GLN A 217 -19.50 11.14 -7.11
C GLN A 217 -18.31 10.99 -8.05
N SER A 218 -18.61 10.68 -9.30
CA SER A 218 -17.63 10.67 -10.36
C SER A 218 -16.92 12.02 -10.47
N LYS A 219 -15.61 12.00 -10.71
CA LYS A 219 -14.76 13.19 -10.78
C LYS A 219 -14.79 13.81 -12.17
N GLN A 220 -14.74 15.12 -12.24
CA GLN A 220 -14.67 15.86 -13.51
C GLN A 220 -13.31 15.59 -14.22
N VAL A 221 -13.37 15.45 -15.53
CA VAL A 221 -12.19 15.39 -16.41
C VAL A 221 -11.62 16.80 -16.62
N TYR A 222 -10.30 16.91 -16.62
CA TYR A 222 -9.58 18.14 -16.99
C TYR A 222 -8.85 17.97 -18.32
N GLY A 223 -8.39 19.06 -18.89
CA GLY A 223 -7.95 19.20 -20.28
C GLY A 223 -7.02 18.15 -20.89
N LYS A 224 -6.19 17.45 -20.12
CA LYS A 224 -5.31 16.40 -20.67
C LYS A 224 -5.90 15.00 -20.61
N ASN A 225 -7.03 14.81 -19.96
CA ASN A 225 -7.69 13.51 -19.77
C ASN A 225 -6.80 12.43 -19.12
N LEU A 226 -5.86 12.84 -18.28
CA LEU A 226 -4.89 11.96 -17.65
C LEU A 226 -4.89 12.17 -16.13
N TRP A 227 -4.56 11.12 -15.41
CA TRP A 227 -4.17 11.20 -14.03
C TRP A 227 -2.65 11.23 -13.91
N GLY A 228 -2.15 11.88 -12.86
CA GLY A 228 -0.72 11.99 -12.61
C GLY A 228 -0.33 11.34 -11.31
N ILE A 229 0.85 10.73 -11.33
CA ILE A 229 1.60 10.38 -10.13
C ILE A 229 2.87 11.19 -10.15
N SER A 230 3.15 11.87 -9.05
CA SER A 230 4.43 12.53 -8.81
C SER A 230 5.07 11.90 -7.59
N ILE A 231 6.28 11.40 -7.75
CA ILE A 231 7.12 10.87 -6.67
C ILE A 231 8.30 11.81 -6.53
N LYS A 232 8.41 12.45 -5.37
CA LYS A 232 9.47 13.42 -5.10
C LYS A 232 10.42 12.87 -4.03
N THR A 233 11.70 12.87 -4.34
CA THR A 233 12.74 12.54 -3.36
C THR A 233 12.98 13.75 -2.46
N LYS A 234 12.88 13.54 -1.15
CA LYS A 234 13.19 14.53 -0.12
C LYS A 234 14.36 14.05 0.72
N GLU A 235 15.38 14.87 0.80
CA GLU A 235 16.49 14.66 1.69
C GLU A 235 16.10 15.06 3.12
N ARG A 236 16.35 14.18 4.06
CA ARG A 236 16.05 14.42 5.49
C ARG A 236 17.27 14.82 6.28
N LEU A 237 18.45 14.42 5.83
CA LEU A 237 19.73 14.67 6.44
C LEU A 237 20.67 15.25 5.39
N GLU A 238 21.42 16.26 5.79
CA GLU A 238 22.42 16.89 4.95
C GLU A 238 23.41 15.87 4.37
N ASP A 239 23.77 16.02 3.12
CA ASP A 239 24.65 15.11 2.35
C ASP A 239 24.17 13.66 2.21
N LYS A 240 22.88 13.38 2.46
CA LYS A 240 22.29 12.05 2.32
C LYS A 240 21.27 12.01 1.20
N TYR A 241 21.74 11.62 0.04
CA TYR A 241 20.94 11.55 -1.17
C TYR A 241 20.03 10.32 -1.22
N GLY A 242 18.88 10.48 -1.84
CA GLY A 242 17.91 9.41 -2.05
C GLY A 242 18.10 8.65 -3.37
N GLU A 243 19.33 8.46 -3.80
CA GLU A 243 19.64 7.72 -5.03
C GLU A 243 19.42 6.21 -4.83
N ASN A 244 18.94 5.57 -5.91
CA ASN A 244 18.77 4.11 -5.95
C ASN A 244 17.81 3.52 -4.90
N LEU A 245 16.95 4.32 -4.31
CA LEU A 245 15.87 3.78 -3.48
C LEU A 245 14.86 3.05 -4.37
N MET A 246 14.80 1.75 -4.25
CA MET A 246 13.77 0.97 -4.90
C MET A 246 12.42 1.28 -4.27
N PHE A 247 11.41 1.48 -5.11
CA PHE A 247 10.03 1.62 -4.67
C PHE A 247 9.09 0.71 -5.46
N GLY A 248 8.07 0.23 -4.77
CA GLY A 248 6.92 -0.45 -5.36
C GLY A 248 5.67 0.37 -5.07
N LEU A 249 4.89 0.60 -6.10
CA LEU A 249 3.68 1.40 -6.07
C LEU A 249 2.51 0.55 -6.57
N VAL A 250 1.49 0.40 -5.76
CA VAL A 250 0.23 -0.26 -6.12
C VAL A 250 -0.86 0.79 -6.22
N ILE A 251 -1.59 0.78 -7.32
CA ILE A 251 -2.72 1.68 -7.55
C ILE A 251 -3.95 0.83 -7.78
N THR A 252 -5.00 1.11 -7.02
CA THR A 252 -6.31 0.49 -7.16
C THR A 252 -7.33 1.56 -7.49
N LEU A 253 -8.05 1.37 -8.59
CA LEU A 253 -9.14 2.19 -9.06
C LEU A 253 -10.42 1.36 -9.01
N LYS A 254 -11.34 1.70 -8.11
CA LYS A 254 -12.65 1.03 -8.01
C LYS A 254 -13.71 1.84 -8.75
N GLU A 255 -14.35 1.21 -9.71
CA GLU A 255 -15.43 1.82 -10.48
C GLU A 255 -16.72 1.90 -9.65
N ILE A 256 -17.34 3.06 -9.62
CA ILE A 256 -18.47 3.34 -8.71
C ILE A 256 -19.82 2.80 -9.20
N ASN A 257 -19.94 2.43 -10.48
CA ASN A 257 -21.15 1.89 -11.09
C ASN A 257 -21.05 0.36 -11.35
N GLY A 258 -19.94 -0.27 -10.95
CA GLY A 258 -19.72 -1.70 -11.13
C GLY A 258 -19.37 -2.12 -12.57
N VAL A 259 -18.93 -1.19 -13.41
CA VAL A 259 -18.57 -1.47 -14.83
C VAL A 259 -17.12 -1.98 -14.91
N ASN A 260 -16.92 -3.06 -15.64
CA ASN A 260 -15.57 -3.53 -15.96
C ASN A 260 -14.93 -2.64 -17.04
N ARG A 261 -13.85 -1.94 -16.71
CA ARG A 261 -13.12 -1.03 -17.61
C ARG A 261 -11.65 -1.41 -17.79
N ILE A 262 -11.29 -2.66 -17.50
CA ILE A 262 -9.89 -3.09 -17.54
C ILE A 262 -9.34 -3.03 -18.97
N GLU A 263 -10.14 -3.40 -19.96
CA GLU A 263 -9.71 -3.38 -21.37
C GLU A 263 -9.53 -1.95 -21.89
N ASP A 264 -10.43 -1.04 -21.51
CA ASP A 264 -10.31 0.39 -21.83
C ASP A 264 -9.03 0.99 -21.23
N PHE A 265 -8.71 0.57 -20.00
CA PHE A 265 -7.47 0.99 -19.34
C PHE A 265 -6.23 0.49 -20.07
N ILE A 266 -6.20 -0.80 -20.42
CA ILE A 266 -5.07 -1.40 -21.14
C ILE A 266 -4.86 -0.76 -22.51
N GLN A 267 -5.92 -0.56 -23.27
CA GLN A 267 -5.86 0.15 -24.55
C GLN A 267 -5.35 1.58 -24.37
N GLY A 268 -5.85 2.30 -23.38
CA GLY A 268 -5.37 3.63 -23.03
C GLY A 268 -3.87 3.65 -22.69
N CYS A 269 -3.39 2.68 -21.94
CA CYS A 269 -1.97 2.53 -21.62
C CYS A 269 -1.12 2.31 -22.89
N ILE A 270 -1.52 1.40 -23.76
CA ILE A 270 -0.83 1.12 -25.02
C ILE A 270 -0.77 2.38 -25.91
N LEU A 271 -1.87 3.09 -26.04
CA LEU A 271 -1.95 4.34 -26.81
C LEU A 271 -1.07 5.46 -26.24
N ASN A 272 -0.77 5.43 -24.97
CA ASN A 272 0.13 6.37 -24.29
C ASN A 272 1.56 5.83 -24.10
N ASN A 273 1.94 4.83 -24.87
CA ASN A 273 3.27 4.20 -24.86
C ASN A 273 3.67 3.54 -23.54
N TRP A 274 2.70 3.05 -22.78
CA TRP A 274 2.97 2.20 -21.64
C TRP A 274 3.12 0.75 -22.07
N PHE A 275 4.17 0.10 -21.60
CA PHE A 275 4.27 -1.35 -21.71
C PHE A 275 3.42 -1.99 -20.62
N VAL A 276 2.41 -2.76 -21.01
CA VAL A 276 1.48 -3.42 -20.08
C VAL A 276 1.79 -4.91 -20.05
N ASN A 277 2.09 -5.43 -18.87
CA ASN A 277 2.22 -6.84 -18.62
C ASN A 277 1.11 -7.32 -17.67
N ARG A 278 0.29 -8.26 -18.13
CA ARG A 278 -0.71 -8.90 -17.27
C ARG A 278 -0.05 -9.95 -16.39
N VAL A 279 -0.24 -9.81 -15.08
CA VAL A 279 0.23 -10.82 -14.13
C VAL A 279 -0.75 -11.98 -14.16
N ASN A 280 -0.29 -13.14 -14.64
CA ASN A 280 -1.11 -14.36 -14.59
C ASN A 280 -1.02 -14.98 -13.20
N ILE A 281 -2.14 -14.99 -12.52
CA ILE A 281 -2.25 -15.43 -11.12
C ILE A 281 -2.80 -16.87 -11.07
N GLU A 282 -3.68 -17.25 -11.98
CA GLU A 282 -4.49 -18.47 -11.91
C GLU A 282 -3.68 -19.75 -11.68
N ASN A 283 -2.70 -20.03 -12.54
CA ASN A 283 -1.89 -21.26 -12.44
C ASN A 283 -0.92 -21.28 -11.24
N LYS A 284 -0.69 -20.17 -10.59
CA LYS A 284 0.23 -20.05 -9.46
C LYS A 284 -0.49 -20.11 -8.13
N ILE A 285 -1.74 -19.68 -8.08
CA ILE A 285 -2.56 -19.69 -6.87
C ILE A 285 -2.90 -21.12 -6.47
N ASP A 286 -3.18 -22.02 -7.40
CA ASP A 286 -3.65 -23.38 -7.09
C ASP A 286 -2.69 -24.15 -6.17
N ILE A 287 -1.38 -24.05 -6.37
CA ILE A 287 -0.38 -24.70 -5.54
C ILE A 287 -0.37 -24.14 -4.12
N TYR A 288 -0.59 -22.85 -3.99
CA TYR A 288 -0.56 -22.18 -2.69
C TYR A 288 -1.85 -22.40 -1.90
N THR A 289 -3.01 -22.34 -2.56
CA THR A 289 -4.32 -22.53 -1.94
C THR A 289 -4.50 -23.96 -1.43
N THR A 290 -4.01 -24.98 -2.15
CA THR A 290 -4.02 -26.37 -1.66
C THR A 290 -3.32 -26.49 -0.31
N ALA A 291 -2.27 -25.73 -0.07
CA ALA A 291 -1.58 -25.72 1.21
C ALA A 291 -2.33 -24.88 2.29
N GLU A 292 -3.12 -23.88 1.89
CA GLU A 292 -3.98 -23.11 2.81
C GLU A 292 -5.25 -23.87 3.19
N ASP A 293 -5.84 -24.63 2.28
CA ASP A 293 -7.05 -25.44 2.51
C ASP A 293 -6.81 -26.61 3.50
N VAL A 294 -5.56 -27.07 3.61
CA VAL A 294 -5.15 -28.06 4.64
C VAL A 294 -5.14 -27.46 6.04
N ILE A 295 -5.08 -26.14 6.14
CA ILE A 295 -5.11 -25.39 7.39
C ILE A 295 -6.48 -24.73 7.45
N ASN A 296 -7.49 -25.48 7.87
CA ASN A 296 -8.86 -24.99 8.04
C ASN A 296 -8.87 -23.73 8.91
N PHE A 297 -8.94 -22.57 8.25
CA PHE A 297 -9.40 -21.33 8.82
C PHE A 297 -10.89 -21.12 8.50
N ASP A 298 -11.57 -22.16 8.05
CA ASP A 298 -12.96 -22.10 7.72
C ASP A 298 -13.76 -21.90 9.00
N GLU A 299 -14.54 -20.83 9.01
CA GLU A 299 -15.48 -20.35 10.03
C GLU A 299 -14.89 -19.33 11.03
N VAL A 300 -14.68 -18.10 10.55
CA VAL A 300 -14.74 -16.91 11.41
C VAL A 300 -15.80 -15.96 10.86
#